data_b3afbf7274723fd36b0e5a6060a05a51
#
_entry.id   b3afbf7274723fd36b0e5a6060a05a51
#
_cell.length_a   1.000
_cell.length_b   1.000
_cell.length_c   1.000
_cell.angle_alpha   90.00
_cell.angle_beta   90.00
_cell.angle_gamma   90.00
#
_symmetry.space_group_name_H-M   'P 1'
#
loop_
_entity.id
_entity.type
_entity.pdbx_description
1 polymer ?
#
loop_
_entity_poly.entity_id
_entity_poly.type
_entity_poly.pdbx_seq_one_letter_code
_entity_poly.pdbx_strand_id
1 'polypeptide(L)'
;MKDTLFYKFIARPFVWFWFSLLYGCKVVGKENIPKNGRVVLAGNHTNNWDSLMLISVVPRQVHFLAKDALFKGFPGFFLRRVGGIPVNRKIHDKDALINAKKTLEMDLCIGIFPEGTINRTDDIIMPFKIGAVKMSHDTDSTIVPFIITGEYKLFRRNTRVEFFPGYKIKSDDLTKENEKLMKKISKELKKNK
;
A
#
# COMPACT_ATOMS: atom_id res chain seq x y z
N MET A 1 8.87 -8.49 -11.71
CA MET A 1 8.30 -9.86 -11.60
C MET A 1 6.82 -9.76 -11.93
N LYS A 2 6.39 -10.33 -13.05
CA LYS A 2 4.96 -10.48 -13.38
C LYS A 2 4.31 -11.33 -12.29
N ASP A 3 3.00 -11.15 -12.07
CA ASP A 3 2.19 -11.93 -11.12
C ASP A 3 2.63 -13.39 -11.14
N THR A 4 3.27 -13.83 -10.09
CA THR A 4 3.71 -15.22 -10.03
C THR A 4 2.45 -16.09 -9.90
N LEU A 5 2.43 -17.23 -10.56
CA LEU A 5 1.36 -18.22 -10.42
C LEU A 5 1.10 -18.55 -8.95
N PHE A 6 2.16 -18.58 -8.15
CA PHE A 6 2.09 -18.76 -6.70
C PHE A 6 1.25 -17.65 -6.02
N TYR A 7 1.46 -16.37 -6.36
CA TYR A 7 0.65 -15.30 -5.78
C TYR A 7 -0.81 -15.45 -6.17
N LYS A 8 -1.08 -15.65 -7.45
CA LYS A 8 -2.44 -15.68 -8.00
C LYS A 8 -3.27 -16.87 -7.49
N PHE A 9 -2.67 -18.07 -7.45
CA PHE A 9 -3.40 -19.30 -7.18
C PHE A 9 -3.25 -19.81 -5.75
N ILE A 10 -2.25 -19.37 -4.99
CA ILE A 10 -1.99 -19.86 -3.64
C ILE A 10 -2.05 -18.73 -2.62
N ALA A 11 -1.12 -17.77 -2.70
CA ALA A 11 -0.96 -16.79 -1.63
C ALA A 11 -2.18 -15.87 -1.47
N ARG A 12 -2.67 -15.28 -2.56
CA ARG A 12 -3.81 -14.35 -2.51
C ARG A 12 -5.12 -15.06 -2.12
N PRO A 13 -5.53 -16.19 -2.70
CA PRO A 13 -6.72 -16.92 -2.27
C PRO A 13 -6.65 -17.35 -0.79
N PHE A 14 -5.49 -17.80 -0.33
CA PHE A 14 -5.28 -18.15 1.07
C PHE A 14 -5.46 -16.94 1.99
N VAL A 15 -4.78 -15.83 1.71
CA VAL A 15 -4.91 -14.60 2.49
C VAL A 15 -6.34 -14.06 2.44
N TRP A 16 -6.97 -14.06 1.25
CA TRP A 16 -8.36 -13.63 1.08
C TRP A 16 -9.33 -14.46 1.91
N PHE A 17 -9.21 -15.79 1.86
CA PHE A 17 -10.08 -16.70 2.61
C PHE A 17 -9.99 -16.45 4.12
N TRP A 18 -8.78 -16.52 4.67
CA TRP A 18 -8.57 -16.33 6.11
C TRP A 18 -8.90 -14.92 6.57
N PHE A 19 -8.52 -13.90 5.78
CA PHE A 19 -8.79 -12.52 6.14
C PHE A 19 -10.29 -12.21 6.09
N SER A 20 -10.99 -12.70 5.08
CA SER A 20 -12.45 -12.55 4.94
C SER A 20 -13.21 -13.28 6.05
N LEU A 21 -12.73 -14.48 6.43
CA LEU A 21 -13.33 -15.29 7.50
C LEU A 21 -13.15 -14.62 8.87
N LEU A 22 -11.92 -14.20 9.19
CA LEU A 22 -11.57 -13.74 10.54
C LEU A 22 -11.95 -12.28 10.80
N TYR A 23 -11.75 -11.41 9.83
CA TYR A 23 -11.92 -9.96 10.03
C TYR A 23 -13.04 -9.38 9.17
N GLY A 24 -13.17 -9.84 7.94
CA GLY A 24 -14.01 -9.19 6.94
C GLY A 24 -13.62 -7.73 6.71
N CYS A 25 -13.79 -7.24 5.50
CA CYS A 25 -13.47 -5.85 5.18
C CYS A 25 -14.53 -5.29 4.23
N LYS A 26 -15.06 -4.11 4.54
CA LYS A 26 -15.87 -3.36 3.59
C LYS A 26 -14.95 -2.67 2.60
N VAL A 27 -15.12 -2.94 1.33
CA VAL A 27 -14.31 -2.35 0.25
C VAL A 27 -15.16 -1.39 -0.56
N VAL A 28 -14.67 -0.17 -0.75
CA VAL A 28 -15.34 0.89 -1.51
C VAL A 28 -14.35 1.45 -2.54
N GLY A 29 -14.85 1.80 -3.73
CA GLY A 29 -14.02 2.43 -4.76
C GLY A 29 -12.99 1.50 -5.40
N LYS A 30 -13.16 0.19 -5.34
CA LYS A 30 -12.24 -0.80 -5.93
C LYS A 30 -12.03 -0.61 -7.43
N GLU A 31 -13.02 -0.09 -8.11
CA GLU A 31 -13.01 0.29 -9.53
C GLU A 31 -12.02 1.41 -9.86
N ASN A 32 -11.62 2.21 -8.86
CA ASN A 32 -10.61 3.26 -9.00
C ASN A 32 -9.18 2.71 -9.15
N ILE A 33 -8.98 1.40 -8.93
CA ILE A 33 -7.67 0.76 -9.07
C ILE A 33 -7.49 0.33 -10.52
N PRO A 34 -6.53 0.91 -11.28
CA PRO A 34 -6.28 0.49 -12.65
C PRO A 34 -5.92 -1.00 -12.71
N LYS A 35 -6.55 -1.73 -13.63
CA LYS A 35 -6.29 -3.18 -13.82
C LYS A 35 -4.88 -3.45 -14.33
N ASN A 36 -4.33 -2.54 -15.14
CA ASN A 36 -3.02 -2.63 -15.78
C ASN A 36 -2.21 -1.35 -15.56
N GLY A 37 -0.94 -1.38 -15.95
CA GLY A 37 -0.04 -0.24 -15.88
C GLY A 37 0.53 -0.02 -14.48
N ARG A 38 1.31 1.02 -14.37
CA ARG A 38 2.07 1.41 -13.17
C ARG A 38 1.16 2.09 -12.15
N VAL A 39 1.06 1.53 -10.96
CA VAL A 39 0.17 2.03 -9.91
C VAL A 39 0.89 2.12 -8.58
N VAL A 40 0.75 3.25 -7.91
CA VAL A 40 1.14 3.45 -6.50
C VAL A 40 -0.11 3.60 -5.66
N LEU A 41 -0.43 2.62 -4.83
CA LEU A 41 -1.46 2.73 -3.81
C LEU A 41 -0.85 3.41 -2.59
N ALA A 42 -1.38 4.56 -2.18
CA ALA A 42 -0.85 5.33 -1.04
C ALA A 42 -1.95 5.65 -0.04
N GLY A 43 -1.76 5.32 1.23
CA GLY A 43 -2.77 5.54 2.28
C GLY A 43 -2.21 5.53 3.69
N ASN A 44 -3.09 5.72 4.67
CA ASN A 44 -2.75 5.69 6.09
C ASN A 44 -2.40 4.28 6.58
N HIS A 45 -1.64 4.19 7.68
CA HIS A 45 -1.17 2.93 8.27
C HIS A 45 -1.64 2.80 9.72
N THR A 46 -2.58 1.91 9.96
CA THR A 46 -3.24 1.75 11.26
C THR A 46 -2.80 0.48 12.00
N ASN A 47 -2.41 -0.57 11.25
CA ASN A 47 -2.13 -1.88 11.84
C ASN A 47 -1.17 -2.70 10.96
N ASN A 48 -0.47 -3.66 11.59
CA ASN A 48 0.37 -4.63 10.86
C ASN A 48 -0.40 -5.45 9.81
N TRP A 49 -1.72 -5.61 10.00
CA TRP A 49 -2.59 -6.35 9.10
C TRP A 49 -2.98 -5.59 7.82
N ASP A 50 -2.71 -4.27 7.74
CA ASP A 50 -3.12 -3.42 6.60
C ASP A 50 -2.62 -3.95 5.26
N SER A 51 -1.35 -4.39 5.20
CA SER A 51 -0.78 -4.94 3.96
C SER A 51 -1.46 -6.25 3.53
N LEU A 52 -1.77 -7.14 4.49
CA LEU A 52 -2.49 -8.38 4.19
C LEU A 52 -3.93 -8.13 3.77
N MET A 53 -4.59 -7.18 4.43
CA MET A 53 -5.93 -6.75 4.04
C MET A 53 -5.92 -6.22 2.59
N LEU A 54 -4.98 -5.36 2.22
CA LEU A 54 -4.86 -4.85 0.85
C LEU A 54 -4.55 -5.98 -0.15
N ILE A 55 -3.68 -6.95 0.19
CA ILE A 55 -3.44 -8.15 -0.63
C ILE A 55 -4.74 -8.93 -0.87
N SER A 56 -5.61 -9.03 0.13
CA SER A 56 -6.86 -9.77 0.02
C SER A 56 -7.87 -9.10 -0.91
N VAL A 57 -7.97 -7.76 -0.89
CA VAL A 57 -9.04 -7.01 -1.57
C VAL A 57 -8.65 -6.43 -2.93
N VAL A 58 -7.36 -6.11 -3.14
CA VAL A 58 -6.89 -5.51 -4.40
C VAL A 58 -6.89 -6.56 -5.52
N PRO A 59 -7.43 -6.24 -6.73
CA PRO A 59 -7.62 -7.24 -7.78
C PRO A 59 -6.33 -7.66 -8.50
N ARG A 60 -5.19 -7.06 -8.16
CA ARG A 60 -3.87 -7.33 -8.73
C ARG A 60 -2.82 -7.50 -7.65
N GLN A 61 -1.64 -8.04 -8.00
CA GLN A 61 -0.54 -8.17 -7.05
C GLN A 61 -0.07 -6.81 -6.60
N VAL A 62 0.04 -6.63 -5.28
CA VAL A 62 0.57 -5.42 -4.65
C VAL A 62 1.91 -5.75 -4.02
N HIS A 63 2.93 -5.01 -4.42
CA HIS A 63 4.28 -5.11 -3.88
C HIS A 63 4.45 -4.09 -2.76
N PHE A 64 4.68 -4.56 -1.52
CA PHE A 64 4.84 -3.69 -0.36
C PHE A 64 6.30 -3.52 0.02
N LEU A 65 6.66 -2.28 0.39
CA LEU A 65 7.93 -2.02 1.06
C LEU A 65 7.81 -2.47 2.52
N ALA A 66 8.60 -3.48 2.90
CA ALA A 66 8.58 -4.04 4.25
C ALA A 66 9.98 -4.01 4.87
N LYS A 67 10.03 -3.91 6.22
CA LYS A 67 11.29 -3.86 6.97
C LYS A 67 12.18 -5.04 6.59
N ASP A 68 13.45 -4.79 6.30
CA ASP A 68 14.47 -5.76 5.91
C ASP A 68 14.58 -6.96 6.87
N ALA A 69 14.44 -6.70 8.18
CA ALA A 69 14.45 -7.74 9.21
C ALA A 69 13.36 -8.82 9.01
N LEU A 70 12.24 -8.51 8.35
CA LEU A 70 11.16 -9.46 8.07
C LEU A 70 11.52 -10.45 6.95
N PHE A 71 12.57 -10.17 6.18
CA PHE A 71 13.02 -11.03 5.08
C PHE A 71 14.00 -12.12 5.50
N LYS A 72 14.21 -12.31 6.80
CA LYS A 72 15.02 -13.39 7.37
C LYS A 72 14.18 -14.65 7.60
N GLY A 73 14.82 -15.83 7.42
CA GLY A 73 14.17 -17.12 7.67
C GLY A 73 12.95 -17.43 6.80
N PHE A 74 12.07 -18.31 7.28
CA PHE A 74 10.88 -18.77 6.56
C PHE A 74 9.90 -17.65 6.21
N PRO A 75 9.58 -16.69 7.09
CA PRO A 75 8.74 -15.55 6.72
C PRO A 75 9.32 -14.74 5.55
N GLY A 76 10.63 -14.59 5.51
CA GLY A 76 11.32 -13.88 4.42
C GLY A 76 11.19 -14.58 3.07
N PHE A 77 11.22 -15.91 3.06
CA PHE A 77 10.97 -16.68 1.84
C PHE A 77 9.58 -16.37 1.28
N PHE A 78 8.56 -16.39 2.15
CA PHE A 78 7.18 -16.08 1.76
C PHE A 78 7.03 -14.64 1.27
N LEU A 79 7.59 -13.66 2.02
CA LEU A 79 7.53 -12.25 1.64
C LEU A 79 8.15 -11.98 0.26
N ARG A 80 9.30 -12.60 -0.06
CA ARG A 80 9.89 -12.50 -1.40
C ARG A 80 8.98 -13.08 -2.48
N ARG A 81 8.33 -14.21 -2.20
CA ARG A 81 7.42 -14.89 -3.14
C ARG A 81 6.18 -14.06 -3.44
N VAL A 82 5.66 -13.32 -2.46
CA VAL A 82 4.51 -12.42 -2.66
C VAL A 82 4.93 -11.03 -3.19
N GLY A 83 6.21 -10.84 -3.47
CA GLY A 83 6.70 -9.61 -4.08
C GLY A 83 7.01 -8.49 -3.09
N GLY A 84 7.29 -8.81 -1.83
CA GLY A 84 7.75 -7.83 -0.85
C GLY A 84 9.10 -7.23 -1.25
N ILE A 85 9.27 -5.93 -1.05
CA ILE A 85 10.49 -5.16 -1.31
C ILE A 85 11.12 -4.84 0.04
N PRO A 86 12.32 -5.36 0.36
CA PRO A 86 12.99 -5.05 1.61
C PRO A 86 13.38 -3.57 1.66
N VAL A 87 13.21 -2.94 2.83
CA VAL A 87 13.63 -1.57 3.09
C VAL A 87 14.29 -1.45 4.45
N ASN A 88 15.46 -0.84 4.48
CA ASN A 88 16.12 -0.44 5.70
C ASN A 88 15.61 0.93 6.16
N ARG A 89 14.71 0.94 7.14
CA ARG A 89 14.07 2.17 7.64
C ARG A 89 14.99 3.08 8.44
N LYS A 90 16.19 2.60 8.83
CA LYS A 90 17.15 3.37 9.63
C LYS A 90 18.01 4.32 8.81
N ILE A 91 18.10 4.09 7.51
CA ILE A 91 18.87 4.90 6.56
C ILE A 91 17.96 5.38 5.42
N HIS A 92 18.41 6.38 4.69
CA HIS A 92 17.82 6.72 3.39
C HIS A 92 18.13 5.59 2.40
N ASP A 93 17.27 4.55 2.39
CA ASP A 93 17.46 3.36 1.57
C ASP A 93 17.17 3.66 0.09
N LYS A 94 18.22 4.06 -0.61
CA LYS A 94 18.16 4.34 -2.05
C LYS A 94 17.84 3.06 -2.85
N ASP A 95 18.31 1.90 -2.39
CA ASP A 95 18.09 0.63 -3.09
C ASP A 95 16.63 0.22 -3.03
N ALA A 96 15.95 0.43 -1.90
CA ALA A 96 14.52 0.20 -1.79
C ALA A 96 13.72 1.07 -2.78
N LEU A 97 14.09 2.35 -2.93
CA LEU A 97 13.44 3.24 -3.89
C LEU A 97 13.74 2.81 -5.34
N ILE A 98 14.98 2.42 -5.65
CA ILE A 98 15.35 1.90 -6.98
C ILE A 98 14.56 0.63 -7.30
N ASN A 99 14.46 -0.31 -6.36
CA ASN A 99 13.70 -1.55 -6.56
C ASN A 99 12.20 -1.29 -6.72
N ALA A 100 11.66 -0.32 -6.00
CA ALA A 100 10.28 0.11 -6.17
C ALA A 100 10.05 0.69 -7.57
N LYS A 101 10.92 1.58 -8.04
CA LYS A 101 10.84 2.13 -9.40
C LYS A 101 10.92 1.03 -10.46
N LYS A 102 11.90 0.12 -10.38
CA LYS A 102 12.00 -1.03 -11.29
C LYS A 102 10.72 -1.87 -11.31
N THR A 103 10.08 -2.04 -10.15
CA THR A 103 8.81 -2.75 -10.06
C THR A 103 7.70 -2.00 -10.82
N LEU A 104 7.62 -0.68 -10.68
CA LEU A 104 6.66 0.15 -11.43
C LEU A 104 6.94 0.13 -12.94
N GLU A 105 8.21 0.20 -13.35
CA GLU A 105 8.62 0.13 -14.77
C GLU A 105 8.24 -1.18 -15.46
N MET A 106 7.98 -2.24 -14.69
CA MET A 106 7.41 -3.50 -15.17
C MET A 106 5.87 -3.51 -15.21
N ASP A 107 5.21 -2.33 -15.12
CA ASP A 107 3.75 -2.17 -15.08
C ASP A 107 3.07 -2.87 -13.90
N LEU A 108 3.78 -2.95 -12.76
CA LEU A 108 3.26 -3.56 -11.54
C LEU A 108 2.71 -2.51 -10.57
N CYS A 109 2.12 -2.99 -9.46
CA CYS A 109 1.49 -2.16 -8.45
C CYS A 109 2.29 -2.18 -7.15
N ILE A 110 2.59 -1.00 -6.61
CA ILE A 110 3.21 -0.82 -5.30
C ILE A 110 2.18 -0.33 -4.29
N GLY A 111 2.19 -0.92 -3.10
CA GLY A 111 1.50 -0.40 -1.93
C GLY A 111 2.50 0.27 -0.98
N ILE A 112 2.20 1.48 -0.59
CA ILE A 112 3.04 2.25 0.34
C ILE A 112 2.18 2.97 1.37
N PHE A 113 2.67 2.99 2.60
CA PHE A 113 2.15 3.82 3.67
C PHE A 113 3.13 4.99 3.87
N PRO A 114 2.82 6.19 3.35
CA PRO A 114 3.78 7.30 3.34
C PRO A 114 4.20 7.78 4.72
N GLU A 115 3.42 7.47 5.76
CA GLU A 115 3.78 7.70 7.17
C GLU A 115 5.08 6.97 7.56
N GLY A 116 5.41 5.87 6.87
CA GLY A 116 6.61 5.07 7.08
C GLY A 116 6.60 4.19 8.31
N THR A 117 5.58 4.32 9.15
CA THR A 117 5.31 3.47 10.33
C THR A 117 3.82 3.47 10.64
N ILE A 118 3.38 2.57 11.53
CA ILE A 118 2.01 2.57 12.02
C ILE A 118 1.80 3.83 12.88
N ASN A 119 0.72 4.56 12.59
CA ASN A 119 0.31 5.70 13.40
C ASN A 119 -0.20 5.20 14.77
N ARG A 120 0.51 5.57 15.81
CA ARG A 120 0.16 5.28 17.21
C ARG A 120 -0.06 6.56 18.02
N THR A 121 -0.20 7.68 17.33
CA THR A 121 -0.46 8.99 17.93
C THR A 121 -1.95 9.28 17.91
N ASP A 122 -2.37 10.33 18.59
CA ASP A 122 -3.75 10.82 18.58
C ASP A 122 -4.05 11.61 17.29
N ASP A 123 -3.05 11.91 16.48
CA ASP A 123 -3.23 12.56 15.19
C ASP A 123 -3.96 11.66 14.20
N ILE A 124 -4.81 12.26 13.39
CA ILE A 124 -5.56 11.53 12.35
C ILE A 124 -4.61 10.88 11.35
N ILE A 125 -3.48 11.51 11.07
CA ILE A 125 -2.45 11.08 10.12
C ILE A 125 -1.10 11.70 10.50
N MET A 126 -0.05 10.94 10.38
CA MET A 126 1.31 11.42 10.58
C MET A 126 1.85 12.11 9.30
N PRO A 127 2.90 12.94 9.41
CA PRO A 127 3.55 13.55 8.25
C PRO A 127 3.99 12.51 7.22
N PHE A 128 3.71 12.78 5.94
CA PHE A 128 4.06 11.90 4.84
C PHE A 128 5.50 12.09 4.39
N LYS A 129 6.21 10.97 4.24
CA LYS A 129 7.48 10.92 3.53
C LYS A 129 7.22 11.04 2.03
N ILE A 130 8.11 11.72 1.32
CA ILE A 130 7.97 12.05 -0.10
C ILE A 130 8.02 10.84 -1.06
N GLY A 131 8.38 9.66 -0.56
CA GLY A 131 8.66 8.48 -1.38
C GLY A 131 7.53 8.06 -2.32
N ALA A 132 6.27 8.14 -1.88
CA ALA A 132 5.11 7.78 -2.71
C ALA A 132 4.98 8.69 -3.94
N VAL A 133 5.04 10.00 -3.72
CA VAL A 133 4.94 11.00 -4.78
C VAL A 133 6.15 10.94 -5.70
N LYS A 134 7.37 10.82 -5.12
CA LYS A 134 8.60 10.75 -5.89
C LYS A 134 8.63 9.54 -6.83
N MET A 135 8.31 8.33 -6.35
CA MET A 135 8.31 7.16 -7.23
C MET A 135 7.20 7.25 -8.29
N SER A 136 6.04 7.81 -7.96
CA SER A 136 4.95 8.01 -8.92
C SER A 136 5.35 8.98 -10.03
N HIS A 137 5.96 10.13 -9.69
CA HIS A 137 6.45 11.12 -10.64
C HIS A 137 7.55 10.54 -11.53
N ASP A 138 8.59 9.95 -10.94
CA ASP A 138 9.76 9.45 -11.65
C ASP A 138 9.46 8.31 -12.64
N THR A 139 8.35 7.61 -12.46
CA THR A 139 7.94 6.47 -13.31
C THR A 139 6.66 6.72 -14.10
N ASP A 140 6.11 7.95 -14.07
CA ASP A 140 4.80 8.28 -14.65
C ASP A 140 3.69 7.32 -14.22
N SER A 141 3.70 6.91 -12.93
CA SER A 141 2.72 5.98 -12.38
C SER A 141 1.45 6.71 -11.93
N THR A 142 0.31 6.03 -12.02
CA THR A 142 -0.93 6.51 -11.40
C THR A 142 -0.87 6.31 -9.91
N ILE A 143 -0.97 7.40 -9.11
CA ILE A 143 -1.13 7.31 -7.67
C ILE A 143 -2.62 7.19 -7.33
N VAL A 144 -2.97 6.16 -6.58
CA VAL A 144 -4.34 5.90 -6.11
C VAL A 144 -4.36 6.06 -4.60
N PRO A 145 -4.93 7.14 -4.08
CA PRO A 145 -5.08 7.32 -2.63
C PRO A 145 -6.08 6.33 -2.07
N PHE A 146 -5.84 5.85 -0.85
CA PHE A 146 -6.81 5.07 -0.10
C PHE A 146 -6.81 5.45 1.37
N ILE A 147 -7.89 5.10 2.08
CA ILE A 147 -7.96 5.17 3.54
C ILE A 147 -8.35 3.82 4.11
N ILE A 148 -7.84 3.54 5.31
CA ILE A 148 -8.26 2.41 6.14
C ILE A 148 -8.86 3.00 7.41
N THR A 149 -10.08 2.54 7.75
CA THR A 149 -10.80 2.95 8.96
C THR A 149 -11.35 1.74 9.70
N GLY A 150 -11.73 1.94 10.96
CA GLY A 150 -12.19 0.87 11.84
C GLY A 150 -11.04 0.07 12.45
N GLU A 151 -11.38 -1.05 13.08
CA GLU A 151 -10.44 -1.88 13.84
C GLU A 151 -10.51 -3.34 13.39
N TYR A 152 -9.35 -4.02 13.43
CA TYR A 152 -9.28 -5.46 13.18
C TYR A 152 -9.74 -6.23 14.42
N LYS A 153 -11.03 -6.55 14.48
CA LYS A 153 -11.63 -7.39 15.53
C LYS A 153 -12.05 -8.73 14.94
N LEU A 154 -11.65 -9.83 15.59
CA LEU A 154 -12.00 -11.19 15.14
C LEU A 154 -13.51 -11.35 15.03
N PHE A 155 -13.94 -11.91 13.90
CA PHE A 155 -15.34 -12.18 13.55
C PHE A 155 -16.26 -10.93 13.50
N ARG A 156 -15.65 -9.72 13.49
CA ARG A 156 -16.38 -8.46 13.33
C ARG A 156 -15.91 -7.75 12.07
N ARG A 157 -16.84 -7.36 11.21
CA ARG A 157 -16.55 -6.66 9.94
C ARG A 157 -16.44 -5.14 10.17
N ASN A 158 -15.55 -4.73 11.06
CA ASN A 158 -15.39 -3.34 11.45
C ASN A 158 -14.37 -2.58 10.59
N THR A 159 -13.55 -3.29 9.82
CA THR A 159 -12.54 -2.67 8.97
C THR A 159 -13.14 -2.26 7.63
N ARG A 160 -12.79 -1.07 7.17
CA ARG A 160 -13.17 -0.53 5.87
C ARG A 160 -11.94 -0.01 5.15
N VAL A 161 -11.83 -0.31 3.87
CA VAL A 161 -10.89 0.34 2.96
C VAL A 161 -11.66 1.05 1.86
N GLU A 162 -11.24 2.27 1.54
CA GLU A 162 -11.82 3.05 0.47
C GLU A 162 -10.74 3.59 -0.45
N PHE A 163 -10.86 3.30 -1.74
CA PHE A 163 -9.95 3.76 -2.79
C PHE A 163 -10.56 4.95 -3.53
N PHE A 164 -9.77 6.00 -3.73
CA PHE A 164 -10.21 7.22 -4.43
C PHE A 164 -9.68 7.26 -5.86
N PRO A 165 -10.31 8.07 -6.74
CA PRO A 165 -9.84 8.24 -8.11
C PRO A 165 -8.35 8.54 -8.19
N GLY A 166 -7.66 7.73 -9.00
CA GLY A 166 -6.23 7.86 -9.23
C GLY A 166 -5.91 9.08 -10.10
N TYR A 167 -4.69 9.58 -9.96
CA TYR A 167 -4.16 10.70 -10.76
C TYR A 167 -2.66 10.54 -10.97
N LYS A 168 -2.11 11.29 -11.92
CA LYS A 168 -0.67 11.35 -12.19
C LYS A 168 -0.08 12.61 -11.60
N ILE A 169 1.15 12.52 -11.08
CA ILE A 169 1.92 13.65 -10.62
C ILE A 169 2.59 14.29 -11.84
N LYS A 170 2.21 15.53 -12.17
CA LYS A 170 2.74 16.27 -13.32
C LYS A 170 3.67 17.42 -12.91
N SER A 171 3.63 17.82 -11.64
CA SER A 171 4.41 18.94 -11.13
C SER A 171 5.74 18.47 -10.58
N ASP A 172 6.81 19.22 -10.87
CA ASP A 172 8.14 19.00 -10.29
C ASP A 172 8.23 19.44 -8.82
N ASP A 173 7.26 20.22 -8.32
CA ASP A 173 7.13 20.55 -6.90
C ASP A 173 6.55 19.36 -6.12
N LEU A 174 7.41 18.37 -5.90
CA LEU A 174 7.03 17.13 -5.22
C LEU A 174 6.63 17.35 -3.76
N THR A 175 7.14 18.40 -3.12
CA THR A 175 6.75 18.76 -1.74
C THR A 175 5.29 19.15 -1.69
N LYS A 176 4.87 20.05 -2.59
CA LYS A 176 3.48 20.48 -2.70
C LYS A 176 2.54 19.31 -3.10
N GLU A 177 2.99 18.45 -4.00
CA GLU A 177 2.20 17.26 -4.36
C GLU A 177 2.04 16.28 -3.19
N ASN A 178 3.10 16.10 -2.37
CA ASN A 178 3.04 15.28 -1.16
C ASN A 178 2.06 15.85 -0.12
N GLU A 179 2.07 17.18 0.08
CA GLU A 179 1.09 17.86 0.93
C GLU A 179 -0.34 17.69 0.42
N LYS A 180 -0.57 17.80 -0.90
CA LYS A 180 -1.90 17.57 -1.51
C LYS A 180 -2.39 16.15 -1.24
N LEU A 181 -1.53 15.14 -1.42
CA LEU A 181 -1.85 13.75 -1.13
C LEU A 181 -2.24 13.57 0.35
N MET A 182 -1.42 14.11 1.26
CA MET A 182 -1.66 14.05 2.70
C MET A 182 -2.97 14.74 3.07
N LYS A 183 -3.22 15.95 2.58
CA LYS A 183 -4.46 16.71 2.81
C LYS A 183 -5.70 15.96 2.30
N LYS A 184 -5.59 15.34 1.10
CA LYS A 184 -6.69 14.52 0.53
C LYS A 184 -7.03 13.35 1.45
N ILE A 185 -6.04 12.56 1.86
CA ILE A 185 -6.25 11.40 2.74
C ILE A 185 -6.77 11.83 4.11
N SER A 186 -6.19 12.87 4.71
CA SER A 186 -6.64 13.42 6.00
C SER A 186 -8.10 13.90 5.95
N LYS A 187 -8.49 14.58 4.87
CA LYS A 187 -9.87 15.04 4.67
C LYS A 187 -10.86 13.88 4.61
N GLU A 188 -10.53 12.82 3.88
CA GLU A 188 -11.40 11.66 3.76
C GLU A 188 -11.45 10.82 5.05
N LEU A 189 -10.35 10.73 5.80
CA LEU A 189 -10.35 10.13 7.14
C LEU A 189 -11.27 10.88 8.12
N LYS A 190 -11.26 12.23 8.08
CA LYS A 190 -12.14 13.06 8.93
C LYS A 190 -13.62 12.83 8.66
N LYS A 191 -14.02 12.53 7.41
CA LYS A 191 -15.40 12.26 7.03
C LYS A 191 -15.88 10.86 7.46
N ASN A 192 -14.96 9.94 7.70
CA ASN A 192 -15.24 8.54 7.99
C ASN A 192 -14.94 8.16 9.45
N LYS A 193 -14.66 9.15 10.31
CA LYS A 193 -14.69 9.01 11.77
C LYS A 193 -16.13 9.12 12.24
#